data_d1f532e55da7f29002d23d81ab822d3d
#
_entry.id   d1f532e55da7f29002d23d81ab822d3d
#
_cell.length_a   1.000
_cell.length_b   1.000
_cell.length_c   1.000
_cell.angle_alpha   90.00
_cell.angle_beta   90.00
_cell.angle_gamma   90.00
#
_symmetry.space_group_name_H-M   'P 1'
#
loop_
_entity.id
_entity.type
_entity.pdbx_description
1 polymer ?
#
loop_
_entity_poly.entity_id
_entity_poly.type
_entity_poly.pdbx_seq_one_letter_code
_entity_poly.pdbx_strand_id
1 'polypeptide(L)'
;MSTTPVIGHYLNGQVQDSGSERFSDVFNPATGAVQARVALASQQTVDQAVASALKAFPAWSEQSSLRRARVMFKFKQLLDEHHDELAEMICREHGKVFSDAKGEVTRGIEIVEYACGAPNLLKTDFSDNIGGGIDNWNLRQPLGVCAGVTPFNFPVMVPLWMIPLALVTGNCFILKPSERDPSASLLMARLLTEAGLPDGVFNVVQGDKSAVDALLQHPDIEAISFVGSTPIAEYIYQQGTARGKRVQALGGAKNHMIVMPDADLDQAADALIGAAYGSAGERCMAISIAVTVGNVADQLIEKLLPRIDQLKVGNGLQPDSEMGPLVTAEHKAKVIGFIDQGVAQGAQLIVDGRELKVPGAEQGFFVGATLFDNVTPEMSIYQQEIFGPVLGIVRVPDFASAVALINAHEFGNGVSCFTSDGGVARAFARTIKVGMVGINVPIPVPMAWHSFGGWKRSLFGDHHAYGEEGIRFYSRYKSVMQRWPDSIAKGPEFSMPTAK
;
A
#
# COMPACT_ATOMS: atom_id res chain seq x y z
N MET A 1 -39.25 0.83 -6.65
CA MET A 1 -38.14 0.66 -5.70
C MET A 1 -36.87 0.56 -6.53
N SER A 2 -35.97 1.49 -6.42
CA SER A 2 -34.68 1.38 -7.11
C SER A 2 -33.89 0.20 -6.49
N THR A 3 -33.57 -0.79 -7.29
CA THR A 3 -32.71 -1.91 -6.82
C THR A 3 -31.33 -1.39 -6.58
N THR A 4 -30.77 -1.61 -5.38
CA THR A 4 -29.38 -1.26 -5.05
C THR A 4 -28.44 -1.90 -6.08
N PRO A 5 -27.55 -1.12 -6.75
CA PRO A 5 -26.66 -1.66 -7.77
C PRO A 5 -25.73 -2.73 -7.19
N VAL A 6 -25.43 -3.74 -8.00
CA VAL A 6 -24.51 -4.83 -7.63
C VAL A 6 -23.20 -4.68 -8.39
N ILE A 7 -22.09 -4.72 -7.64
CA ILE A 7 -20.72 -4.69 -8.15
C ILE A 7 -20.26 -6.15 -8.28
N GLY A 8 -20.01 -6.59 -9.52
CA GLY A 8 -19.59 -7.95 -9.85
C GLY A 8 -18.07 -8.12 -9.93
N HIS A 9 -17.64 -9.23 -10.50
CA HIS A 9 -16.25 -9.54 -10.80
C HIS A 9 -15.87 -9.04 -12.21
N TYR A 10 -14.56 -8.97 -12.51
CA TYR A 10 -14.06 -8.73 -13.86
C TYR A 10 -13.19 -9.91 -14.28
N LEU A 11 -13.73 -10.78 -15.11
CA LEU A 11 -13.05 -12.00 -15.54
C LEU A 11 -13.01 -12.08 -17.06
N ASN A 12 -11.84 -12.44 -17.58
CA ASN A 12 -11.64 -12.66 -19.01
C ASN A 12 -12.13 -11.49 -19.88
N GLY A 13 -11.76 -10.26 -19.49
CA GLY A 13 -12.06 -9.04 -20.24
C GLY A 13 -13.46 -8.49 -20.06
N GLN A 14 -14.28 -9.05 -19.18
CA GLN A 14 -15.70 -8.68 -19.03
C GLN A 14 -16.13 -8.60 -17.55
N VAL A 15 -17.02 -7.65 -17.27
CA VAL A 15 -17.77 -7.66 -16.01
C VAL A 15 -18.73 -8.84 -16.02
N GLN A 16 -18.67 -9.66 -15.00
CA GLN A 16 -19.60 -10.78 -14.82
C GLN A 16 -20.64 -10.41 -13.78
N ASP A 17 -21.90 -10.59 -14.15
CA ASP A 17 -23.00 -10.57 -13.20
C ASP A 17 -22.74 -11.67 -12.17
N SER A 18 -22.91 -11.31 -10.94
CA SER A 18 -22.28 -11.97 -9.81
C SER A 18 -22.67 -13.42 -9.61
N GLY A 19 -23.48 -14.11 -10.20
CA GLY A 19 -23.82 -15.51 -9.84
C GLY A 19 -23.54 -15.90 -8.35
N SER A 20 -23.20 -14.91 -7.53
CA SER A 20 -22.85 -15.07 -6.13
C SER A 20 -24.10 -15.05 -5.26
N GLU A 21 -24.15 -15.96 -4.29
CA GLU A 21 -25.19 -15.98 -3.26
C GLU A 21 -24.85 -15.07 -2.06
N ARG A 22 -23.59 -14.58 -2.00
CA ARG A 22 -23.07 -13.79 -0.89
C ARG A 22 -22.68 -12.39 -1.35
N PHE A 23 -23.07 -11.39 -0.55
CA PHE A 23 -22.82 -9.98 -0.82
C PHE A 23 -22.35 -9.26 0.45
N SER A 24 -21.65 -8.16 0.27
CA SER A 24 -21.36 -7.17 1.31
C SER A 24 -21.92 -5.82 0.89
N ASP A 25 -22.35 -5.01 1.84
CA ASP A 25 -22.81 -3.66 1.59
C ASP A 25 -21.62 -2.72 1.37
N VAL A 26 -21.76 -1.82 0.39
CA VAL A 26 -20.85 -0.72 0.12
C VAL A 26 -21.52 0.57 0.56
N PHE A 27 -20.92 1.22 1.56
CA PHE A 27 -21.48 2.43 2.15
C PHE A 27 -20.95 3.68 1.46
N ASN A 28 -21.74 4.76 1.52
CA ASN A 28 -21.21 6.10 1.42
C ASN A 28 -20.88 6.56 2.85
N PRO A 29 -19.62 6.65 3.25
CA PRO A 29 -19.23 6.92 4.63
C PRO A 29 -19.68 8.28 5.15
N ALA A 30 -19.82 9.27 4.24
CA ALA A 30 -20.26 10.62 4.59
C ALA A 30 -21.74 10.68 5.00
N THR A 31 -22.57 9.73 4.53
CA THR A 31 -24.01 9.68 4.82
C THR A 31 -24.42 8.48 5.66
N GLY A 32 -23.56 7.46 5.74
CA GLY A 32 -23.88 6.16 6.37
C GLY A 32 -24.82 5.28 5.54
N ALA A 33 -25.23 5.72 4.35
CA ALA A 33 -26.17 4.99 3.50
C ALA A 33 -25.46 3.90 2.68
N VAL A 34 -26.15 2.76 2.49
CA VAL A 34 -25.72 1.74 1.54
C VAL A 34 -25.99 2.25 0.12
N GLN A 35 -24.92 2.37 -0.69
CA GLN A 35 -25.01 2.86 -2.06
C GLN A 35 -24.91 1.75 -3.11
N ALA A 36 -24.29 0.63 -2.78
CA ALA A 36 -24.16 -0.55 -3.63
C ALA A 36 -23.99 -1.82 -2.78
N ARG A 37 -24.01 -2.97 -3.44
CA ARG A 37 -23.63 -4.25 -2.86
C ARG A 37 -22.57 -4.90 -3.73
N VAL A 38 -21.53 -5.45 -3.14
CA VAL A 38 -20.46 -6.16 -3.84
C VAL A 38 -20.64 -7.66 -3.71
N ALA A 39 -20.49 -8.38 -4.82
CA ALA A 39 -20.52 -9.83 -4.84
C ALA A 39 -19.26 -10.41 -4.14
N LEU A 40 -19.43 -11.44 -3.33
CA LEU A 40 -18.32 -12.11 -2.67
C LEU A 40 -18.04 -13.45 -3.39
N ALA A 41 -16.84 -13.60 -3.92
CA ALA A 41 -16.43 -14.76 -4.70
C ALA A 41 -16.51 -16.08 -3.90
N SER A 42 -16.90 -17.11 -4.60
CA SER A 42 -16.75 -18.51 -4.19
C SER A 42 -15.39 -19.06 -4.62
N GLN A 43 -15.04 -20.27 -4.15
CA GLN A 43 -13.89 -21.01 -4.67
C GLN A 43 -13.96 -21.14 -6.20
N GLN A 44 -15.11 -21.50 -6.73
CA GLN A 44 -15.33 -21.65 -8.17
C GLN A 44 -15.04 -20.36 -8.95
N THR A 45 -15.40 -19.20 -8.42
CA THR A 45 -15.09 -17.90 -9.04
C THR A 45 -13.59 -17.66 -9.12
N VAL A 46 -12.85 -17.99 -8.06
CA VAL A 46 -11.39 -17.90 -8.04
C VAL A 46 -10.77 -18.87 -9.04
N ASP A 47 -11.25 -20.12 -9.08
CA ASP A 47 -10.76 -21.13 -10.03
C ASP A 47 -10.99 -20.70 -11.49
N GLN A 48 -12.11 -20.05 -11.80
CA GLN A 48 -12.40 -19.48 -13.13
C GLN A 48 -11.41 -18.33 -13.48
N ALA A 49 -11.12 -17.45 -12.53
CA ALA A 49 -10.15 -16.38 -12.72
C ALA A 49 -8.74 -16.93 -13.01
N VAL A 50 -8.31 -17.94 -12.24
CA VAL A 50 -7.01 -18.59 -12.43
C VAL A 50 -6.96 -19.33 -13.77
N ALA A 51 -8.00 -20.08 -14.13
CA ALA A 51 -8.07 -20.78 -15.42
C ALA A 51 -7.99 -19.80 -16.60
N SER A 52 -8.67 -18.63 -16.51
CA SER A 52 -8.58 -17.56 -17.50
C SER A 52 -7.14 -17.03 -17.62
N ALA A 53 -6.49 -16.78 -16.48
CA ALA A 53 -5.11 -16.29 -16.43
C ALA A 53 -4.11 -17.32 -17.00
N LEU A 54 -4.24 -18.59 -16.64
CA LEU A 54 -3.39 -19.68 -17.18
C LEU A 54 -3.51 -19.82 -18.71
N LYS A 55 -4.71 -19.65 -19.23
CA LYS A 55 -4.95 -19.67 -20.70
C LYS A 55 -4.28 -18.50 -21.42
N ALA A 56 -4.29 -17.31 -20.80
CA ALA A 56 -3.69 -16.10 -21.37
C ALA A 56 -2.15 -16.05 -21.22
N PHE A 57 -1.61 -16.68 -20.18
CA PHE A 57 -0.22 -16.55 -19.76
C PHE A 57 0.81 -16.88 -20.88
N PRO A 58 0.74 -17.99 -21.62
CA PRO A 58 1.77 -18.32 -22.61
C PRO A 58 1.95 -17.23 -23.66
N ALA A 59 0.84 -16.76 -24.25
CA ALA A 59 0.89 -15.73 -25.28
C ALA A 59 1.33 -14.37 -24.74
N TRP A 60 0.98 -14.01 -23.49
CA TRP A 60 1.39 -12.76 -22.86
C TRP A 60 2.86 -12.79 -22.45
N SER A 61 3.33 -13.86 -21.84
CA SER A 61 4.71 -14.00 -21.37
C SER A 61 5.74 -13.94 -22.49
N GLU A 62 5.37 -14.41 -23.68
CA GLU A 62 6.22 -14.37 -24.88
C GLU A 62 6.23 -13.03 -25.62
N GLN A 63 5.33 -12.10 -25.27
CA GLN A 63 5.38 -10.75 -25.82
C GLN A 63 6.70 -10.07 -25.44
N SER A 64 7.29 -9.32 -26.37
CA SER A 64 8.49 -8.54 -26.04
C SER A 64 8.18 -7.49 -24.95
N SER A 65 9.18 -7.17 -24.13
CA SER A 65 9.05 -6.13 -23.09
C SER A 65 8.57 -4.79 -23.65
N LEU A 66 8.95 -4.47 -24.90
CA LEU A 66 8.49 -3.26 -25.59
C LEU A 66 6.97 -3.30 -25.87
N ARG A 67 6.44 -4.44 -26.29
CA ARG A 67 4.98 -4.58 -26.53
C ARG A 67 4.20 -4.45 -25.22
N ARG A 68 4.67 -5.10 -24.16
CA ARG A 68 4.06 -4.96 -22.83
C ARG A 68 4.13 -3.52 -22.32
N ALA A 69 5.25 -2.83 -22.51
CA ALA A 69 5.40 -1.41 -22.18
C ALA A 69 4.40 -0.52 -22.94
N ARG A 70 4.11 -0.80 -24.21
CA ARG A 70 3.14 -0.02 -25.00
C ARG A 70 1.72 -0.09 -24.41
N VAL A 71 1.34 -1.22 -23.85
CA VAL A 71 0.07 -1.32 -23.10
C VAL A 71 0.10 -0.39 -21.88
N MET A 72 1.21 -0.33 -21.14
CA MET A 72 1.36 0.57 -19.99
C MET A 72 1.34 2.05 -20.39
N PHE A 73 1.95 2.44 -21.50
CA PHE A 73 1.86 3.80 -22.02
C PHE A 73 0.41 4.21 -22.32
N LYS A 74 -0.36 3.33 -22.98
CA LYS A 74 -1.77 3.62 -23.26
C LYS A 74 -2.61 3.60 -21.98
N PHE A 75 -2.34 2.66 -21.06
CA PHE A 75 -3.02 2.61 -19.75
C PHE A 75 -2.77 3.87 -18.94
N LYS A 76 -1.52 4.37 -18.92
CA LYS A 76 -1.17 5.64 -18.28
C LYS A 76 -1.99 6.81 -18.83
N GLN A 77 -2.07 6.92 -20.16
CA GLN A 77 -2.87 7.94 -20.82
C GLN A 77 -4.35 7.87 -20.38
N LEU A 78 -4.94 6.67 -20.38
CA LEU A 78 -6.33 6.47 -19.98
C LEU A 78 -6.55 6.79 -18.48
N LEU A 79 -5.60 6.47 -17.62
CA LEU A 79 -5.67 6.86 -16.21
C LEU A 79 -5.63 8.38 -16.02
N ASP A 80 -4.83 9.10 -16.81
CA ASP A 80 -4.83 10.58 -16.80
C ASP A 80 -6.19 11.14 -17.26
N GLU A 81 -6.76 10.57 -18.31
CA GLU A 81 -8.08 10.97 -18.84
C GLU A 81 -9.23 10.71 -17.85
N HIS A 82 -9.12 9.65 -17.05
CA HIS A 82 -10.11 9.24 -16.03
C HIS A 82 -9.70 9.59 -14.60
N HIS A 83 -8.73 10.49 -14.43
CA HIS A 83 -8.17 10.84 -13.12
C HIS A 83 -9.22 11.33 -12.12
N ASP A 84 -10.06 12.26 -12.53
CA ASP A 84 -11.10 12.85 -11.68
C ASP A 84 -12.25 11.85 -11.40
N GLU A 85 -12.60 11.00 -12.37
CA GLU A 85 -13.58 9.92 -12.18
C GLU A 85 -13.13 8.92 -11.11
N LEU A 86 -11.86 8.49 -11.15
CA LEU A 86 -11.28 7.64 -10.12
C LEU A 86 -11.27 8.31 -8.75
N ALA A 87 -10.92 9.60 -8.69
CA ALA A 87 -10.92 10.37 -7.44
C ALA A 87 -12.33 10.50 -6.85
N GLU A 88 -13.37 10.73 -7.68
CA GLU A 88 -14.75 10.77 -7.22
C GLU A 88 -15.22 9.40 -6.68
N MET A 89 -14.86 8.30 -7.34
CA MET A 89 -15.18 6.96 -6.84
C MET A 89 -14.58 6.73 -5.46
N ILE A 90 -13.32 7.11 -5.26
CA ILE A 90 -12.65 7.02 -3.97
C ILE A 90 -13.40 7.85 -2.92
N CYS A 91 -13.75 9.10 -3.21
CA CYS A 91 -14.49 9.94 -2.27
C CYS A 91 -15.84 9.33 -1.88
N ARG A 92 -16.55 8.72 -2.83
CA ARG A 92 -17.88 8.14 -2.61
C ARG A 92 -17.86 6.87 -1.76
N GLU A 93 -16.83 6.02 -1.92
CA GLU A 93 -16.77 4.71 -1.27
C GLU A 93 -15.84 4.69 -0.03
N HIS A 94 -14.75 5.48 -0.03
CA HIS A 94 -13.85 5.61 1.09
C HIS A 94 -14.19 6.80 2.01
N GLY A 95 -14.61 7.94 1.42
CA GLY A 95 -14.93 9.16 2.17
C GLY A 95 -13.81 10.19 2.24
N LYS A 96 -12.58 9.91 1.77
CA LYS A 96 -11.49 10.90 1.79
C LYS A 96 -11.81 12.13 0.94
N VAL A 97 -11.16 13.26 1.23
CA VAL A 97 -11.38 14.50 0.49
C VAL A 97 -10.85 14.39 -0.95
N PHE A 98 -11.48 15.12 -1.87
CA PHE A 98 -11.22 14.99 -3.30
C PHE A 98 -9.78 15.30 -3.68
N SER A 99 -9.15 16.31 -3.04
CA SER A 99 -7.75 16.64 -3.28
C SER A 99 -6.79 15.50 -2.88
N ASP A 100 -7.09 14.79 -1.77
CA ASP A 100 -6.30 13.62 -1.32
C ASP A 100 -6.52 12.43 -2.26
N ALA A 101 -7.77 12.20 -2.70
CA ALA A 101 -8.09 11.17 -3.69
C ALA A 101 -7.36 11.41 -5.02
N LYS A 102 -7.28 12.66 -5.50
CA LYS A 102 -6.47 13.03 -6.67
C LYS A 102 -4.99 12.74 -6.45
N GLY A 103 -4.46 13.07 -5.28
CA GLY A 103 -3.09 12.75 -4.91
C GLY A 103 -2.82 11.25 -4.91
N GLU A 104 -3.75 10.44 -4.43
CA GLU A 104 -3.67 8.98 -4.48
C GLU A 104 -3.57 8.47 -5.91
N VAL A 105 -4.46 8.90 -6.80
CA VAL A 105 -4.47 8.49 -8.22
C VAL A 105 -3.15 8.87 -8.88
N THR A 106 -2.68 10.12 -8.68
CA THR A 106 -1.39 10.59 -9.21
C THR A 106 -0.24 9.69 -8.77
N ARG A 107 -0.15 9.35 -7.48
CA ARG A 107 0.90 8.47 -6.94
C ARG A 107 0.82 7.05 -7.51
N GLY A 108 -0.37 6.56 -7.81
CA GLY A 108 -0.56 5.28 -8.51
C GLY A 108 -0.06 5.34 -9.96
N ILE A 109 -0.36 6.41 -10.68
CA ILE A 109 0.06 6.65 -12.07
C ILE A 109 1.59 6.69 -12.20
N GLU A 110 2.32 7.25 -11.23
CA GLU A 110 3.78 7.27 -11.22
C GLU A 110 4.40 5.85 -11.29
N ILE A 111 3.74 4.84 -10.71
CA ILE A 111 4.21 3.44 -10.81
C ILE A 111 3.95 2.88 -12.22
N VAL A 112 2.85 3.28 -12.85
CA VAL A 112 2.58 2.91 -14.26
C VAL A 112 3.63 3.54 -15.17
N GLU A 113 4.02 4.80 -14.94
CA GLU A 113 5.12 5.47 -15.66
C GLU A 113 6.45 4.71 -15.50
N TYR A 114 6.77 4.30 -14.26
CA TYR A 114 7.95 3.48 -14.02
C TYR A 114 7.90 2.16 -14.83
N ALA A 115 6.74 1.50 -14.86
CA ALA A 115 6.53 0.27 -15.63
C ALA A 115 6.67 0.46 -17.15
N CYS A 116 6.42 1.66 -17.68
CA CYS A 116 6.68 2.00 -19.08
C CYS A 116 8.16 1.83 -19.46
N GLY A 117 9.07 1.91 -18.48
CA GLY A 117 10.49 1.65 -18.62
C GLY A 117 10.89 0.17 -18.72
N ALA A 118 9.95 -0.76 -18.79
CA ALA A 118 10.20 -2.20 -18.76
C ALA A 118 11.32 -2.70 -19.67
N PRO A 119 11.53 -2.19 -20.92
CA PRO A 119 12.66 -2.63 -21.74
C PRO A 119 14.02 -2.41 -21.11
N ASN A 120 14.17 -1.37 -20.27
CA ASN A 120 15.41 -1.11 -19.53
C ASN A 120 15.44 -1.84 -18.18
N LEU A 121 14.32 -1.91 -17.48
CA LEU A 121 14.20 -2.56 -16.17
C LEU A 121 14.42 -4.07 -16.22
N LEU A 122 14.17 -4.70 -17.37
CA LEU A 122 14.34 -6.14 -17.59
C LEU A 122 15.70 -6.51 -18.22
N LYS A 123 16.60 -5.55 -18.42
CA LYS A 123 17.97 -5.85 -18.83
C LYS A 123 18.67 -6.65 -17.76
N THR A 124 19.56 -7.54 -18.21
CA THR A 124 20.34 -8.43 -17.37
C THR A 124 21.81 -8.41 -17.77
N ASP A 125 22.66 -8.93 -16.90
CA ASP A 125 24.09 -8.93 -17.09
C ASP A 125 24.54 -10.00 -18.09
N PHE A 126 25.61 -9.68 -18.83
CA PHE A 126 26.34 -10.58 -19.71
C PHE A 126 27.83 -10.51 -19.34
N SER A 127 28.47 -11.67 -19.20
CA SER A 127 29.91 -11.80 -18.96
C SER A 127 30.53 -12.60 -20.09
N ASP A 128 31.37 -11.94 -20.88
CA ASP A 128 32.11 -12.54 -21.94
C ASP A 128 33.30 -13.35 -21.40
N ASN A 129 33.48 -14.55 -21.91
CA ASN A 129 34.64 -15.44 -21.67
C ASN A 129 35.07 -15.57 -20.22
N ILE A 130 34.16 -16.06 -19.35
CA ILE A 130 34.47 -16.29 -17.93
C ILE A 130 35.53 -17.37 -17.68
N GLY A 131 35.93 -18.11 -18.75
CA GLY A 131 36.96 -19.12 -18.76
C GLY A 131 36.77 -20.12 -19.87
N GLY A 132 37.83 -20.39 -20.66
CA GLY A 132 37.86 -21.45 -21.69
C GLY A 132 36.82 -21.33 -22.81
N GLY A 133 36.50 -20.11 -23.23
CA GLY A 133 35.50 -19.86 -24.29
C GLY A 133 34.05 -19.99 -23.83
N ILE A 134 33.79 -19.76 -22.55
CA ILE A 134 32.46 -19.85 -21.95
C ILE A 134 31.98 -18.43 -21.62
N ASP A 135 30.79 -18.07 -22.10
CA ASP A 135 30.05 -16.89 -21.72
C ASP A 135 29.04 -17.24 -20.62
N ASN A 136 28.71 -16.26 -19.77
CA ASN A 136 27.63 -16.38 -18.80
C ASN A 136 26.70 -15.19 -18.89
N TRP A 137 25.40 -15.45 -18.93
CA TRP A 137 24.38 -14.42 -18.97
C TRP A 137 23.12 -14.83 -18.21
N ASN A 138 22.29 -13.85 -17.90
CA ASN A 138 21.07 -14.09 -17.13
C ASN A 138 19.83 -13.74 -17.96
N LEU A 139 18.73 -14.38 -17.63
CA LEU A 139 17.38 -14.03 -18.09
C LEU A 139 16.50 -13.70 -16.90
N ARG A 140 15.66 -12.67 -17.04
CA ARG A 140 14.49 -12.50 -16.16
C ARG A 140 13.29 -13.11 -16.84
N GLN A 141 12.64 -14.03 -16.15
CA GLN A 141 11.43 -14.69 -16.62
C GLN A 141 10.27 -14.42 -15.65
N PRO A 142 9.00 -14.35 -16.15
CA PRO A 142 7.83 -14.24 -15.30
C PRO A 142 7.68 -15.45 -14.39
N LEU A 143 6.93 -15.29 -13.33
CA LEU A 143 6.58 -16.34 -12.39
C LEU A 143 5.46 -17.23 -12.94
N GLY A 144 4.41 -16.61 -13.51
CA GLY A 144 3.17 -17.27 -13.92
C GLY A 144 1.95 -16.42 -13.59
N VAL A 145 0.99 -16.99 -12.89
CA VAL A 145 -0.16 -16.28 -12.34
C VAL A 145 0.20 -15.73 -10.95
N CYS A 146 0.08 -14.43 -10.78
CA CYS A 146 0.29 -13.74 -9.50
C CYS A 146 -1.03 -13.18 -8.98
N ALA A 147 -1.14 -13.01 -7.67
CA ALA A 147 -2.31 -12.40 -7.05
C ALA A 147 -1.91 -11.21 -6.17
N GLY A 148 -2.83 -10.25 -6.04
CA GLY A 148 -2.73 -9.12 -5.13
C GLY A 148 -3.98 -8.99 -4.28
N VAL A 149 -3.80 -8.75 -2.98
CA VAL A 149 -4.88 -8.45 -2.05
C VAL A 149 -4.63 -7.08 -1.46
N THR A 150 -5.54 -6.14 -1.69
CA THR A 150 -5.33 -4.73 -1.38
C THR A 150 -6.34 -4.18 -0.37
N PRO A 151 -5.92 -3.19 0.45
CA PRO A 151 -6.75 -2.60 1.50
C PRO A 151 -7.71 -1.54 0.95
N PHE A 152 -8.59 -1.06 1.82
CA PHE A 152 -9.57 -0.03 1.48
C PHE A 152 -8.99 1.39 1.42
N ASN A 153 -7.94 1.68 2.17
CA ASN A 153 -7.50 3.07 2.37
C ASN A 153 -6.84 3.72 1.15
N PHE A 154 -6.42 2.91 0.16
CA PHE A 154 -5.89 3.36 -1.12
C PHE A 154 -6.34 2.42 -2.25
N PRO A 155 -7.63 2.48 -2.66
CA PRO A 155 -8.21 1.53 -3.61
C PRO A 155 -7.71 1.66 -5.06
N VAL A 156 -6.96 2.72 -5.37
CA VAL A 156 -6.29 2.92 -6.67
C VAL A 156 -4.78 2.78 -6.54
N MET A 157 -4.16 3.52 -5.60
CA MET A 157 -2.70 3.57 -5.50
C MET A 157 -2.09 2.20 -5.19
N VAL A 158 -2.61 1.49 -4.19
CA VAL A 158 -2.02 0.20 -3.77
C VAL A 158 -2.18 -0.90 -4.84
N PRO A 159 -3.31 -1.08 -5.52
CA PRO A 159 -3.39 -1.94 -6.69
C PRO A 159 -2.36 -1.57 -7.78
N LEU A 160 -2.14 -0.28 -8.04
CA LEU A 160 -1.16 0.19 -9.01
C LEU A 160 0.31 0.00 -8.57
N TRP A 161 0.59 -0.30 -7.30
CA TRP A 161 1.92 -0.76 -6.89
C TRP A 161 2.26 -2.15 -7.43
N MET A 162 1.24 -2.98 -7.66
CA MET A 162 1.35 -4.40 -7.99
C MET A 162 1.12 -4.67 -9.47
N ILE A 163 -0.02 -4.21 -9.99
CA ILE A 163 -0.53 -4.55 -11.33
C ILE A 163 0.48 -4.22 -12.44
N PRO A 164 0.99 -2.98 -12.59
CA PRO A 164 1.85 -2.62 -13.71
C PRO A 164 3.14 -3.46 -13.73
N LEU A 165 3.73 -3.70 -12.58
CA LEU A 165 5.00 -4.42 -12.46
C LEU A 165 4.83 -5.92 -12.73
N ALA A 166 3.74 -6.53 -12.26
CA ALA A 166 3.41 -7.91 -12.59
C ALA A 166 3.19 -8.07 -14.11
N LEU A 167 2.45 -7.16 -14.73
CA LEU A 167 2.12 -7.24 -16.16
C LEU A 167 3.34 -7.01 -17.04
N VAL A 168 4.17 -5.98 -16.79
CA VAL A 168 5.34 -5.71 -17.66
C VAL A 168 6.43 -6.76 -17.52
N THR A 169 6.51 -7.48 -16.40
CA THR A 169 7.40 -8.62 -16.23
C THR A 169 6.90 -9.88 -16.95
N GLY A 170 5.65 -9.86 -17.46
CA GLY A 170 5.08 -10.93 -18.29
C GLY A 170 4.17 -11.88 -17.52
N ASN A 171 3.78 -11.56 -16.29
CA ASN A 171 2.83 -12.37 -15.51
C ASN A 171 1.38 -12.03 -15.88
N CYS A 172 0.47 -12.96 -15.59
CA CYS A 172 -0.94 -12.65 -15.40
C CYS A 172 -1.21 -12.29 -13.95
N PHE A 173 -2.23 -11.47 -13.72
CA PHE A 173 -2.49 -10.94 -12.38
C PHE A 173 -3.95 -11.01 -12.00
N ILE A 174 -4.24 -11.47 -10.78
CA ILE A 174 -5.57 -11.51 -10.18
C ILE A 174 -5.58 -10.56 -8.99
N LEU A 175 -6.42 -9.53 -9.06
CA LEU A 175 -6.62 -8.57 -7.98
C LEU A 175 -7.84 -8.97 -7.14
N LYS A 176 -7.66 -9.06 -5.82
CA LYS A 176 -8.75 -9.03 -4.84
C LYS A 176 -8.70 -7.68 -4.12
N PRO A 177 -9.50 -6.69 -4.56
CA PRO A 177 -9.58 -5.39 -3.89
C PRO A 177 -10.36 -5.50 -2.57
N SER A 178 -10.41 -4.41 -1.81
CA SER A 178 -11.28 -4.32 -0.64
C SER A 178 -12.76 -4.40 -1.05
N GLU A 179 -13.55 -5.12 -0.26
CA GLU A 179 -15.01 -5.19 -0.43
C GLU A 179 -15.72 -3.91 0.04
N ARG A 180 -15.02 -2.99 0.67
CA ARG A 180 -15.58 -1.72 1.18
C ARG A 180 -15.67 -0.65 0.11
N ASP A 181 -14.73 -0.66 -0.85
CA ASP A 181 -14.58 0.34 -1.92
C ASP A 181 -14.10 -0.30 -3.24
N PRO A 182 -14.90 -1.23 -3.79
CA PRO A 182 -14.48 -2.10 -4.89
C PRO A 182 -14.52 -1.47 -6.28
N SER A 183 -15.24 -0.36 -6.49
CA SER A 183 -15.61 0.12 -7.84
C SER A 183 -14.41 0.60 -8.67
N ALA A 184 -13.45 1.27 -8.07
CA ALA A 184 -12.28 1.79 -8.77
C ALA A 184 -11.46 0.67 -9.47
N SER A 185 -11.43 -0.53 -8.88
CA SER A 185 -10.74 -1.69 -9.46
C SER A 185 -11.35 -2.15 -10.78
N LEU A 186 -12.68 -2.05 -10.93
CA LEU A 186 -13.38 -2.40 -12.16
C LEU A 186 -13.14 -1.36 -13.26
N LEU A 187 -13.07 -0.08 -12.92
CA LEU A 187 -12.69 0.95 -13.89
C LEU A 187 -11.26 0.71 -14.40
N MET A 188 -10.29 0.49 -13.50
CA MET A 188 -8.92 0.16 -13.89
C MET A 188 -8.84 -1.08 -14.79
N ALA A 189 -9.65 -2.12 -14.53
CA ALA A 189 -9.71 -3.31 -15.37
C ALA A 189 -10.21 -3.00 -16.78
N ARG A 190 -11.25 -2.19 -16.92
CA ARG A 190 -11.76 -1.73 -18.23
C ARG A 190 -10.72 -0.92 -18.98
N LEU A 191 -10.04 0.01 -18.29
CA LEU A 191 -8.99 0.84 -18.89
C LEU A 191 -7.79 0.00 -19.35
N LEU A 192 -7.42 -1.07 -18.64
CA LEU A 192 -6.39 -2.01 -19.07
C LEU A 192 -6.80 -2.75 -20.35
N THR A 193 -8.05 -3.19 -20.45
CA THR A 193 -8.57 -3.83 -21.67
C THR A 193 -8.60 -2.84 -22.84
N GLU A 194 -9.03 -1.60 -22.62
CA GLU A 194 -9.00 -0.52 -23.61
C GLU A 194 -7.56 -0.17 -24.04
N ALA A 195 -6.61 -0.28 -23.12
CA ALA A 195 -5.17 -0.12 -23.44
C ALA A 195 -4.60 -1.24 -24.31
N GLY A 196 -5.37 -2.28 -24.58
CA GLY A 196 -4.98 -3.41 -25.42
C GLY A 196 -4.36 -4.58 -24.63
N LEU A 197 -4.59 -4.65 -23.33
CA LEU A 197 -4.23 -5.84 -22.55
C LEU A 197 -5.13 -7.01 -22.98
N PRO A 198 -4.57 -8.18 -23.34
CA PRO A 198 -5.37 -9.34 -23.74
C PRO A 198 -6.28 -9.85 -22.61
N ASP A 199 -7.46 -10.35 -22.98
CA ASP A 199 -8.41 -10.95 -22.07
C ASP A 199 -7.75 -12.07 -21.24
N GLY A 200 -8.09 -12.10 -19.95
CA GLY A 200 -7.55 -13.07 -19.00
C GLY A 200 -6.20 -12.72 -18.37
N VAL A 201 -5.43 -11.81 -18.96
CA VAL A 201 -4.14 -11.37 -18.37
C VAL A 201 -4.32 -10.64 -17.06
N PHE A 202 -5.41 -9.87 -16.93
CA PHE A 202 -5.82 -9.23 -15.69
C PHE A 202 -7.25 -9.60 -15.33
N ASN A 203 -7.47 -9.99 -14.07
CA ASN A 203 -8.79 -10.33 -13.54
C ASN A 203 -9.01 -9.65 -12.18
N VAL A 204 -10.26 -9.28 -11.87
CA VAL A 204 -10.66 -8.76 -10.56
C VAL A 204 -11.66 -9.71 -9.93
N VAL A 205 -11.32 -10.24 -8.77
CA VAL A 205 -12.17 -11.11 -7.96
C VAL A 205 -12.56 -10.35 -6.70
N GLN A 206 -13.80 -9.90 -6.64
CA GLN A 206 -14.35 -9.28 -5.43
C GLN A 206 -14.53 -10.34 -4.35
N GLY A 207 -14.30 -9.99 -3.07
CA GLY A 207 -14.46 -11.00 -2.03
C GLY A 207 -13.89 -10.61 -0.67
N ASP A 208 -14.22 -11.46 0.28
CA ASP A 208 -13.79 -11.42 1.67
C ASP A 208 -12.64 -12.42 1.96
N LYS A 209 -12.49 -12.80 3.22
CA LYS A 209 -11.50 -13.81 3.66
C LYS A 209 -11.58 -15.12 2.86
N SER A 210 -12.79 -15.57 2.48
CA SER A 210 -12.95 -16.81 1.73
C SER A 210 -12.27 -16.76 0.37
N ALA A 211 -12.36 -15.62 -0.33
CA ALA A 211 -11.65 -15.41 -1.59
C ALA A 211 -10.12 -15.35 -1.40
N VAL A 212 -9.65 -14.73 -0.31
CA VAL A 212 -8.21 -14.71 0.03
C VAL A 212 -7.69 -16.12 0.30
N ASP A 213 -8.42 -16.93 1.07
CA ASP A 213 -8.04 -18.31 1.36
C ASP A 213 -7.99 -19.15 0.08
N ALA A 214 -8.97 -18.96 -0.83
CA ALA A 214 -8.97 -19.62 -2.14
C ALA A 214 -7.74 -19.27 -2.98
N LEU A 215 -7.35 -17.99 -3.04
CA LEU A 215 -6.12 -17.55 -3.72
C LEU A 215 -4.86 -18.14 -3.08
N LEU A 216 -4.79 -18.16 -1.75
CA LEU A 216 -3.66 -18.75 -1.02
C LEU A 216 -3.51 -20.27 -1.25
N GLN A 217 -4.64 -20.96 -1.38
CA GLN A 217 -4.67 -22.42 -1.52
C GLN A 217 -4.50 -22.89 -2.97
N HIS A 218 -4.79 -22.04 -3.96
CA HIS A 218 -4.76 -22.43 -5.37
C HIS A 218 -3.34 -22.81 -5.82
N PRO A 219 -3.10 -24.00 -6.39
CA PRO A 219 -1.76 -24.50 -6.71
C PRO A 219 -1.05 -23.67 -7.79
N ASP A 220 -1.79 -23.11 -8.73
CA ASP A 220 -1.25 -22.42 -9.90
C ASP A 220 -1.01 -20.91 -9.66
N ILE A 221 -1.19 -20.41 -8.45
CA ILE A 221 -0.77 -19.07 -8.06
C ILE A 221 0.66 -19.13 -7.52
N GLU A 222 1.58 -18.47 -8.20
CA GLU A 222 3.02 -18.51 -7.92
C GLU A 222 3.45 -17.46 -6.88
N ALA A 223 2.78 -16.31 -6.84
CA ALA A 223 3.12 -15.22 -5.93
C ALA A 223 1.89 -14.48 -5.44
N ILE A 224 1.98 -13.97 -4.20
CA ILE A 224 0.94 -13.13 -3.59
C ILE A 224 1.59 -11.88 -3.00
N SER A 225 1.07 -10.71 -3.39
CA SER A 225 1.37 -9.42 -2.78
C SER A 225 0.17 -8.96 -1.96
N PHE A 226 0.44 -8.47 -0.76
CA PHE A 226 -0.59 -8.05 0.19
C PHE A 226 -0.23 -6.73 0.86
N VAL A 227 -1.21 -5.88 1.07
CA VAL A 227 -1.14 -4.72 1.97
C VAL A 227 -2.37 -4.73 2.87
N GLY A 228 -2.17 -4.60 4.19
CA GLY A 228 -3.26 -4.52 5.16
C GLY A 228 -2.78 -4.64 6.61
N SER A 229 -3.65 -5.08 7.52
CA SER A 229 -3.32 -5.19 8.94
C SER A 229 -2.29 -6.29 9.22
N THR A 230 -1.45 -6.10 10.24
CA THR A 230 -0.37 -7.01 10.61
C THR A 230 -0.82 -8.47 10.85
N PRO A 231 -1.91 -8.76 11.57
CA PRO A 231 -2.34 -10.15 11.75
C PRO A 231 -2.69 -10.84 10.42
N ILE A 232 -3.26 -10.09 9.46
CA ILE A 232 -3.59 -10.63 8.14
C ILE A 232 -2.33 -10.78 7.28
N ALA A 233 -1.39 -9.81 7.33
CA ALA A 233 -0.11 -9.90 6.64
C ALA A 233 0.67 -11.15 7.07
N GLU A 234 0.77 -11.38 8.38
CA GLU A 234 1.41 -12.56 8.96
C GLU A 234 0.72 -13.86 8.53
N TYR A 235 -0.61 -13.90 8.58
CA TYR A 235 -1.40 -15.04 8.11
C TYR A 235 -1.14 -15.36 6.62
N ILE A 236 -1.20 -14.35 5.75
CA ILE A 236 -0.95 -14.51 4.31
C ILE A 236 0.48 -15.00 4.05
N TYR A 237 1.46 -14.42 4.76
CA TYR A 237 2.84 -14.86 4.64
C TYR A 237 3.01 -16.31 5.03
N GLN A 238 2.49 -16.71 6.19
CA GLN A 238 2.59 -18.11 6.68
C GLN A 238 1.88 -19.09 5.73
N GLN A 239 0.64 -18.79 5.32
CA GLN A 239 -0.13 -19.67 4.47
C GLN A 239 0.42 -19.78 3.05
N GLY A 240 0.89 -18.66 2.49
CA GLY A 240 1.47 -18.62 1.14
C GLY A 240 2.81 -19.33 1.07
N THR A 241 3.73 -19.03 1.98
CA THR A 241 5.07 -19.66 2.00
C THR A 241 5.01 -21.15 2.33
N ALA A 242 4.08 -21.58 3.18
CA ALA A 242 3.85 -23.01 3.44
C ALA A 242 3.44 -23.80 2.17
N ARG A 243 2.97 -23.13 1.13
CA ARG A 243 2.62 -23.70 -0.19
C ARG A 243 3.64 -23.39 -1.28
N GLY A 244 4.82 -22.91 -0.91
CA GLY A 244 5.90 -22.60 -1.85
C GLY A 244 5.69 -21.34 -2.68
N LYS A 245 4.67 -20.52 -2.37
CA LYS A 245 4.42 -19.25 -3.07
C LYS A 245 5.45 -18.21 -2.64
N ARG A 246 5.80 -17.32 -3.57
CA ARG A 246 6.50 -16.09 -3.22
C ARG A 246 5.51 -15.12 -2.57
N VAL A 247 5.85 -14.58 -1.41
CA VAL A 247 4.95 -13.69 -0.65
C VAL A 247 5.66 -12.39 -0.29
N GLN A 248 4.95 -11.29 -0.51
CA GLN A 248 5.28 -9.94 -0.08
C GLN A 248 4.05 -9.41 0.67
N ALA A 249 4.14 -9.32 2.00
CA ALA A 249 2.99 -8.92 2.81
C ALA A 249 3.35 -7.73 3.70
N LEU A 250 2.84 -6.55 3.32
CA LEU A 250 3.02 -5.31 4.06
C LEU A 250 1.94 -5.22 5.15
N GLY A 251 2.42 -5.10 6.40
CA GLY A 251 1.60 -5.05 7.60
C GLY A 251 1.32 -3.62 8.07
N GLY A 252 0.82 -3.53 9.30
CA GLY A 252 0.49 -2.28 9.97
C GLY A 252 1.71 -1.46 10.40
N ALA A 253 1.42 -0.31 10.98
CA ALA A 253 2.42 0.68 11.34
C ALA A 253 2.07 1.39 12.66
N LYS A 254 3.09 1.94 13.30
CA LYS A 254 2.99 2.97 14.34
C LYS A 254 4.04 4.01 14.05
N ASN A 255 3.70 4.97 13.18
CA ASN A 255 4.70 5.92 12.72
C ASN A 255 4.87 7.07 13.71
N HIS A 256 6.12 7.40 13.94
CA HIS A 256 6.55 8.43 14.88
C HIS A 256 7.16 9.61 14.13
N MET A 257 6.93 10.81 14.65
CA MET A 257 7.62 12.02 14.23
C MET A 257 8.37 12.61 15.41
N ILE A 258 9.68 12.63 15.36
CA ILE A 258 10.52 13.30 16.35
C ILE A 258 10.51 14.80 16.05
N VAL A 259 10.25 15.61 17.09
CA VAL A 259 10.37 17.07 17.05
C VAL A 259 11.50 17.48 17.98
N MET A 260 12.61 17.91 17.37
CA MET A 260 13.81 18.36 18.09
C MET A 260 13.65 19.79 18.62
N PRO A 261 14.43 20.20 19.65
CA PRO A 261 14.36 21.55 20.22
C PRO A 261 14.70 22.67 19.22
N ASP A 262 15.46 22.36 18.17
CA ASP A 262 15.90 23.27 17.11
C ASP A 262 14.99 23.25 15.87
N ALA A 263 13.91 22.45 15.91
CA ALA A 263 12.95 22.37 14.81
C ALA A 263 12.15 23.66 14.64
N ASP A 264 11.79 23.99 13.40
CA ASP A 264 10.74 24.97 13.12
C ASP A 264 9.39 24.39 13.58
N LEU A 265 8.87 24.89 14.70
CA LEU A 265 7.64 24.37 15.31
C LEU A 265 6.38 24.69 14.53
N ASP A 266 6.36 25.75 13.72
CA ASP A 266 5.21 26.03 12.84
C ASP A 266 5.17 25.01 11.70
N GLN A 267 6.31 24.77 11.07
CA GLN A 267 6.43 23.73 10.05
C GLN A 267 6.12 22.32 10.62
N ALA A 268 6.60 22.02 11.82
CA ALA A 268 6.32 20.75 12.47
C ALA A 268 4.83 20.59 12.82
N ALA A 269 4.16 21.64 13.27
CA ALA A 269 2.73 21.61 13.57
C ALA A 269 1.89 21.42 12.30
N ASP A 270 2.16 22.19 11.24
CA ASP A 270 1.48 22.02 9.94
C ASP A 270 1.65 20.62 9.38
N ALA A 271 2.87 20.07 9.46
CA ALA A 271 3.19 18.72 9.06
C ALA A 271 2.42 17.66 9.87
N LEU A 272 2.33 17.82 11.20
CA LEU A 272 1.57 16.91 12.06
C LEU A 272 0.08 16.94 11.76
N ILE A 273 -0.53 18.10 11.56
CA ILE A 273 -1.96 18.21 11.20
C ILE A 273 -2.25 17.41 9.92
N GLY A 274 -1.50 17.64 8.85
CA GLY A 274 -1.69 16.93 7.59
C GLY A 274 -1.39 15.43 7.68
N ALA A 275 -0.35 15.04 8.45
CA ALA A 275 0.07 13.67 8.55
C ALA A 275 -0.76 12.82 9.53
N ALA A 276 -1.31 13.40 10.58
CA ALA A 276 -2.10 12.69 11.58
C ALA A 276 -3.60 12.63 11.21
N TYR A 277 -4.14 13.71 10.65
CA TYR A 277 -5.58 13.83 10.42
C TYR A 277 -5.99 13.74 8.94
N GLY A 278 -5.07 13.90 8.00
CA GLY A 278 -5.34 13.67 6.58
C GLY A 278 -5.92 12.28 6.35
N SER A 279 -6.94 12.17 5.49
CA SER A 279 -7.71 10.92 5.28
C SER A 279 -8.26 10.31 6.59
N ALA A 280 -8.66 11.14 7.55
CA ALA A 280 -9.11 10.74 8.88
C ALA A 280 -8.11 9.79 9.61
N GLY A 281 -6.81 9.91 9.33
CA GLY A 281 -5.77 9.05 9.90
C GLY A 281 -5.71 7.64 9.31
N GLU A 282 -6.49 7.32 8.28
CA GLU A 282 -6.55 6.00 7.63
C GLU A 282 -5.45 5.81 6.58
N ARG A 283 -4.23 6.23 6.90
CA ARG A 283 -3.04 6.03 6.05
C ARG A 283 -2.02 5.14 6.74
N CYS A 284 -1.44 4.20 6.00
CA CYS A 284 -0.32 3.37 6.50
C CYS A 284 0.91 4.19 6.92
N MET A 285 1.03 5.41 6.41
CA MET A 285 2.12 6.35 6.72
C MET A 285 1.67 7.53 7.61
N ALA A 286 0.42 7.53 8.11
CA ALA A 286 -0.05 8.55 9.05
C ALA A 286 0.85 8.60 10.29
N ILE A 287 1.20 9.81 10.71
CA ILE A 287 1.90 10.01 11.99
C ILE A 287 0.88 9.89 13.12
N SER A 288 1.05 8.91 13.97
CA SER A 288 0.15 8.68 15.12
C SER A 288 0.79 9.05 16.46
N ILE A 289 2.11 9.25 16.49
CA ILE A 289 2.87 9.64 17.67
C ILE A 289 3.84 10.78 17.32
N ALA A 290 3.73 11.91 18.00
CA ALA A 290 4.75 12.95 18.05
C ALA A 290 5.66 12.71 19.25
N VAL A 291 6.95 12.50 19.02
CA VAL A 291 7.98 12.34 20.05
C VAL A 291 8.68 13.67 20.23
N THR A 292 8.38 14.39 21.32
CA THR A 292 8.94 15.70 21.61
C THR A 292 10.18 15.58 22.48
N VAL A 293 11.29 16.17 22.04
CA VAL A 293 12.58 16.11 22.73
C VAL A 293 12.78 17.34 23.60
N GLY A 294 13.17 17.13 24.87
CA GLY A 294 13.41 18.22 25.82
C GLY A 294 12.11 18.93 26.24
N ASN A 295 12.05 20.24 26.03
CA ASN A 295 10.97 21.11 26.53
C ASN A 295 10.04 21.68 25.43
N VAL A 296 10.01 21.08 24.24
CA VAL A 296 9.23 21.64 23.10
C VAL A 296 7.75 21.25 23.11
N ALA A 297 7.34 20.28 23.92
CA ALA A 297 5.99 19.73 23.89
C ALA A 297 4.91 20.79 24.08
N ASP A 298 5.03 21.63 25.12
CA ASP A 298 4.00 22.64 25.43
C ASP A 298 3.87 23.66 24.29
N GLN A 299 4.99 24.15 23.74
CA GLN A 299 5.01 25.07 22.60
C GLN A 299 4.42 24.44 21.34
N LEU A 300 4.67 23.14 21.10
CA LEU A 300 4.08 22.42 19.98
C LEU A 300 2.57 22.29 20.14
N ILE A 301 2.09 21.94 21.36
CA ILE A 301 0.66 21.84 21.67
C ILE A 301 -0.04 23.19 21.43
N GLU A 302 0.54 24.29 21.92
CA GLU A 302 0.01 25.64 21.69
C GLU A 302 -0.17 25.97 20.20
N LYS A 303 0.70 25.44 19.32
CA LYS A 303 0.61 25.61 17.88
C LYS A 303 -0.37 24.64 17.22
N LEU A 304 -0.55 23.45 17.76
CA LEU A 304 -1.48 22.44 17.24
C LEU A 304 -2.94 22.81 17.51
N LEU A 305 -3.25 23.32 18.71
CA LEU A 305 -4.63 23.61 19.13
C LEU A 305 -5.43 24.48 18.15
N PRO A 306 -4.94 25.68 17.72
CA PRO A 306 -5.69 26.50 16.78
C PRO A 306 -5.84 25.86 15.39
N ARG A 307 -4.90 25.03 14.98
CA ARG A 307 -4.94 24.30 13.71
C ARG A 307 -5.98 23.16 13.74
N ILE A 308 -6.09 22.47 14.88
CA ILE A 308 -7.11 21.45 15.09
C ILE A 308 -8.51 22.08 15.14
N ASP A 309 -8.66 23.21 15.82
CA ASP A 309 -9.95 23.92 15.93
C ASP A 309 -10.46 24.42 14.57
N GLN A 310 -9.55 24.80 13.67
CA GLN A 310 -9.87 25.28 12.32
C GLN A 310 -10.10 24.16 11.31
N LEU A 311 -9.80 22.90 11.64
CA LEU A 311 -9.89 21.78 10.71
C LEU A 311 -11.34 21.53 10.26
N LYS A 312 -11.58 21.66 8.97
CA LYS A 312 -12.91 21.48 8.37
C LYS A 312 -13.22 20.02 8.09
N VAL A 313 -14.05 19.45 8.93
CA VAL A 313 -14.49 18.05 8.80
C VAL A 313 -15.83 18.00 8.07
N GLY A 314 -15.90 17.21 6.99
CA GLY A 314 -17.11 17.13 6.18
C GLY A 314 -17.05 16.06 5.09
N ASN A 315 -18.07 16.06 4.22
CA ASN A 315 -18.10 15.18 3.06
C ASN A 315 -16.93 15.48 2.13
N GLY A 316 -16.14 14.46 1.76
CA GLY A 316 -14.94 14.59 0.94
C GLY A 316 -15.16 15.20 -0.46
N LEU A 317 -16.38 15.17 -0.98
CA LEU A 317 -16.75 15.84 -2.23
C LEU A 317 -17.08 17.33 -2.07
N GLN A 318 -17.17 17.85 -0.85
CA GLN A 318 -17.34 19.29 -0.62
C GLN A 318 -15.99 19.99 -0.73
N PRO A 319 -15.88 21.09 -1.49
CA PRO A 319 -14.59 21.74 -1.78
C PRO A 319 -13.82 22.22 -0.53
N ASP A 320 -14.54 22.58 0.52
CA ASP A 320 -13.96 23.13 1.75
C ASP A 320 -13.57 22.05 2.78
N SER A 321 -13.89 20.78 2.55
CA SER A 321 -13.55 19.72 3.48
C SER A 321 -12.05 19.41 3.44
N GLU A 322 -11.44 19.29 4.63
CA GLU A 322 -10.02 18.97 4.83
C GLU A 322 -9.85 17.57 5.42
N MET A 323 -10.86 17.07 6.15
CA MET A 323 -10.91 15.72 6.69
C MET A 323 -12.29 15.09 6.44
N GLY A 324 -12.31 13.87 5.89
CA GLY A 324 -13.51 13.09 5.64
C GLY A 324 -13.92 12.20 6.82
N PRO A 325 -14.95 11.34 6.65
CA PRO A 325 -15.34 10.32 7.62
C PRO A 325 -14.36 9.12 7.60
N LEU A 326 -14.50 8.24 8.57
CA LEU A 326 -13.95 6.88 8.56
C LEU A 326 -14.77 5.98 7.61
N VAL A 327 -14.15 4.91 7.10
CA VAL A 327 -14.74 4.07 6.05
C VAL A 327 -16.01 3.32 6.47
N THR A 328 -16.16 2.91 7.74
CA THR A 328 -17.34 2.18 8.25
C THR A 328 -17.71 2.58 9.67
N ALA A 329 -18.98 2.32 10.04
CA ALA A 329 -19.47 2.51 11.41
C ALA A 329 -18.71 1.63 12.42
N GLU A 330 -18.36 0.40 12.04
CA GLU A 330 -17.60 -0.52 12.88
C GLU A 330 -16.19 0.05 13.18
N HIS A 331 -15.53 0.59 12.16
CA HIS A 331 -14.23 1.21 12.33
C HIS A 331 -14.30 2.48 13.19
N LYS A 332 -15.35 3.29 12.99
CA LYS A 332 -15.65 4.44 13.87
C LYS A 332 -15.75 4.02 15.35
N ALA A 333 -16.53 2.97 15.63
CA ALA A 333 -16.67 2.45 16.99
C ALA A 333 -15.32 1.96 17.58
N LYS A 334 -14.50 1.31 16.76
CA LYS A 334 -13.15 0.87 17.16
C LYS A 334 -12.25 2.05 17.52
N VAL A 335 -12.24 3.11 16.71
CA VAL A 335 -11.44 4.33 16.98
C VAL A 335 -11.89 5.01 18.27
N ILE A 336 -13.20 5.17 18.48
CA ILE A 336 -13.76 5.70 19.74
C ILE A 336 -13.31 4.84 20.92
N GLY A 337 -13.37 3.52 20.81
CA GLY A 337 -12.90 2.59 21.85
C GLY A 337 -11.41 2.76 22.20
N PHE A 338 -10.55 3.09 21.23
CA PHE A 338 -9.16 3.44 21.52
C PHE A 338 -9.02 4.76 22.27
N ILE A 339 -9.82 5.77 21.92
CA ILE A 339 -9.83 7.05 22.66
C ILE A 339 -10.24 6.82 24.13
N ASP A 340 -11.30 6.02 24.34
CA ASP A 340 -11.75 5.64 25.69
C ASP A 340 -10.64 4.92 26.48
N GLN A 341 -9.95 3.97 25.85
CA GLN A 341 -8.82 3.27 26.46
C GLN A 341 -7.66 4.21 26.82
N GLY A 342 -7.32 5.16 25.95
CA GLY A 342 -6.28 6.16 26.21
C GLY A 342 -6.58 6.97 27.48
N VAL A 343 -7.81 7.44 27.62
CA VAL A 343 -8.28 8.15 28.82
C VAL A 343 -8.20 7.24 30.06
N ALA A 344 -8.71 6.02 29.96
CA ALA A 344 -8.71 5.06 31.07
C ALA A 344 -7.30 4.66 31.54
N GLN A 345 -6.32 4.66 30.61
CA GLN A 345 -4.92 4.36 30.90
C GLN A 345 -4.12 5.56 31.41
N GLY A 346 -4.74 6.74 31.51
CA GLY A 346 -4.15 7.93 32.12
C GLY A 346 -3.45 8.87 31.14
N ALA A 347 -3.60 8.68 29.82
CA ALA A 347 -3.17 9.69 28.85
C ALA A 347 -3.99 10.96 29.01
N GLN A 348 -3.35 12.13 28.91
CA GLN A 348 -4.03 13.41 29.04
C GLN A 348 -4.75 13.75 27.73
N LEU A 349 -6.08 13.69 27.72
CA LEU A 349 -6.90 14.09 26.58
C LEU A 349 -6.92 15.62 26.48
N ILE A 350 -6.30 16.17 25.44
CA ILE A 350 -6.22 17.63 25.18
C ILE A 350 -7.35 18.07 24.26
N VAL A 351 -7.62 17.29 23.19
CA VAL A 351 -8.75 17.53 22.29
C VAL A 351 -9.53 16.22 22.13
N ASP A 352 -10.84 16.27 22.29
CA ASP A 352 -11.74 15.13 22.19
C ASP A 352 -12.56 15.19 20.88
N GLY A 353 -12.29 14.28 19.97
CA GLY A 353 -12.99 14.20 18.68
C GLY A 353 -14.25 13.33 18.69
N ARG A 354 -14.60 12.65 19.80
CA ARG A 354 -15.71 11.67 19.85
C ARG A 354 -17.08 12.30 19.61
N GLU A 355 -17.30 13.53 20.07
CA GLU A 355 -18.59 14.23 20.04
C GLU A 355 -18.79 15.11 18.79
N LEU A 356 -17.91 14.99 17.79
CA LEU A 356 -18.04 15.75 16.55
C LEU A 356 -19.38 15.48 15.88
N LYS A 357 -20.09 16.56 15.51
CA LYS A 357 -21.31 16.52 14.71
C LYS A 357 -21.08 17.29 13.41
N VAL A 358 -21.34 16.63 12.29
CA VAL A 358 -21.29 17.27 10.98
C VAL A 358 -22.72 17.56 10.54
N PRO A 359 -23.14 18.84 10.47
CA PRO A 359 -24.50 19.22 10.14
C PRO A 359 -24.93 18.66 8.76
N GLY A 360 -26.12 18.01 8.72
CA GLY A 360 -26.65 17.38 7.50
C GLY A 360 -26.00 16.05 7.14
N ALA A 361 -25.11 15.53 8.01
CA ALA A 361 -24.44 14.25 7.82
C ALA A 361 -24.36 13.46 9.15
N GLU A 362 -25.40 13.53 9.95
CA GLU A 362 -25.46 12.98 11.32
C GLU A 362 -25.29 11.44 11.35
N GLN A 363 -25.63 10.76 10.25
CA GLN A 363 -25.49 9.31 10.10
C GLN A 363 -24.12 8.90 9.53
N GLY A 364 -23.29 9.88 9.13
CA GLY A 364 -21.94 9.65 8.62
C GLY A 364 -20.98 9.11 9.69
N PHE A 365 -19.92 8.49 9.25
CA PHE A 365 -18.98 7.81 10.13
C PHE A 365 -17.85 8.74 10.61
N PHE A 366 -18.19 9.99 10.92
CA PHE A 366 -17.22 11.02 11.33
C PHE A 366 -16.73 10.82 12.76
N VAL A 367 -15.43 11.05 12.95
CA VAL A 367 -14.76 11.26 14.25
C VAL A 367 -13.88 12.50 14.09
N GLY A 368 -13.89 13.40 15.05
CA GLY A 368 -13.05 14.59 15.04
C GLY A 368 -11.59 14.29 15.35
N ALA A 369 -10.72 15.26 15.05
CA ALA A 369 -9.33 15.20 15.44
C ALA A 369 -9.20 15.07 16.98
N THR A 370 -8.43 14.09 17.42
CA THR A 370 -8.18 13.81 18.84
C THR A 370 -6.70 13.97 19.15
N LEU A 371 -6.38 14.67 20.24
CA LEU A 371 -5.01 14.89 20.68
C LEU A 371 -4.84 14.44 22.13
N PHE A 372 -3.88 13.55 22.35
CA PHE A 372 -3.42 13.13 23.67
C PHE A 372 -2.02 13.65 23.96
N ASP A 373 -1.78 14.02 25.22
CA ASP A 373 -0.45 14.27 25.76
C ASP A 373 -0.10 13.24 26.85
N ASN A 374 1.17 13.21 27.24
CA ASN A 374 1.71 12.28 28.23
C ASN A 374 1.41 10.80 27.92
N VAL A 375 1.45 10.46 26.65
CA VAL A 375 1.32 9.06 26.20
C VAL A 375 2.59 8.29 26.55
N THR A 376 2.43 7.08 27.09
CA THR A 376 3.57 6.20 27.45
C THR A 376 3.60 4.92 26.61
N PRO A 377 4.76 4.25 26.51
CA PRO A 377 4.93 3.03 25.71
C PRO A 377 4.02 1.86 26.14
N GLU A 378 3.53 1.86 27.38
CA GLU A 378 2.69 0.81 27.96
C GLU A 378 1.21 0.96 27.56
N MET A 379 0.81 2.13 27.08
CA MET A 379 -0.58 2.41 26.73
C MET A 379 -0.96 1.75 25.40
N SER A 380 -2.20 1.25 25.31
CA SER A 380 -2.72 0.61 24.10
C SER A 380 -2.73 1.55 22.89
N ILE A 381 -2.98 2.85 23.12
CA ILE A 381 -2.95 3.89 22.08
C ILE A 381 -1.54 4.15 21.53
N TYR A 382 -0.49 3.77 22.26
CA TYR A 382 0.90 3.77 21.76
C TYR A 382 1.23 2.47 21.02
N GLN A 383 0.87 1.32 21.60
CA GLN A 383 1.29 0.00 21.09
C GLN A 383 0.56 -0.41 19.81
N GLN A 384 -0.75 -0.09 19.71
CA GLN A 384 -1.58 -0.59 18.63
C GLN A 384 -1.81 0.47 17.53
N GLU A 385 -1.97 0.00 16.31
CA GLU A 385 -2.38 0.84 15.18
C GLU A 385 -3.88 1.18 15.31
N ILE A 386 -4.18 2.47 15.52
CA ILE A 386 -5.55 2.97 15.68
C ILE A 386 -6.24 3.10 14.32
N PHE A 387 -5.51 3.61 13.34
CA PHE A 387 -5.99 3.86 11.97
C PHE A 387 -7.17 4.84 11.94
N GLY A 388 -7.04 5.91 12.71
CA GLY A 388 -8.06 6.95 12.91
C GLY A 388 -7.43 8.29 13.25
N PRO A 389 -8.21 9.39 13.37
CA PRO A 389 -7.69 10.75 13.58
C PRO A 389 -7.27 11.00 15.03
N VAL A 390 -6.30 10.21 15.51
CA VAL A 390 -5.80 10.25 16.90
C VAL A 390 -4.29 10.43 16.90
N LEU A 391 -3.82 11.54 17.46
CA LEU A 391 -2.42 11.86 17.64
C LEU A 391 -2.06 11.82 19.14
N GLY A 392 -1.00 11.07 19.47
CA GLY A 392 -0.43 11.04 20.81
C GLY A 392 0.90 11.76 20.89
N ILE A 393 1.16 12.47 21.98
CA ILE A 393 2.45 13.10 22.26
C ILE A 393 3.17 12.29 23.35
N VAL A 394 4.41 11.88 23.03
CA VAL A 394 5.34 11.25 23.95
C VAL A 394 6.47 12.22 24.23
N ARG A 395 6.74 12.52 25.49
CA ARG A 395 7.81 13.43 25.92
C ARG A 395 9.04 12.65 26.29
N VAL A 396 10.20 13.00 25.73
CA VAL A 396 11.48 12.36 26.03
C VAL A 396 12.56 13.40 26.34
N PRO A 397 13.55 13.07 27.19
CA PRO A 397 14.56 14.06 27.61
C PRO A 397 15.54 14.45 26.50
N ASP A 398 15.89 13.52 25.61
CA ASP A 398 16.94 13.70 24.63
C ASP A 398 16.72 12.87 23.36
N PHE A 399 17.56 13.13 22.35
CA PHE A 399 17.54 12.43 21.06
C PHE A 399 17.79 10.91 21.18
N ALA A 400 18.71 10.50 22.06
CA ALA A 400 19.04 9.09 22.24
C ALA A 400 17.84 8.30 22.78
N SER A 401 17.09 8.88 23.72
CA SER A 401 15.86 8.35 24.26
C SER A 401 14.75 8.24 23.18
N ALA A 402 14.63 9.26 22.31
CA ALA A 402 13.69 9.22 21.18
C ALA A 402 14.01 8.07 20.22
N VAL A 403 15.27 7.90 19.84
CA VAL A 403 15.71 6.81 18.95
C VAL A 403 15.50 5.44 19.61
N ALA A 404 15.82 5.31 20.90
CA ALA A 404 15.63 4.06 21.64
C ALA A 404 14.16 3.66 21.71
N LEU A 405 13.27 4.61 22.01
CA LEU A 405 11.81 4.42 22.03
C LEU A 405 11.31 3.84 20.70
N ILE A 406 11.63 4.48 19.58
CA ILE A 406 11.16 4.07 18.26
C ILE A 406 11.78 2.73 17.86
N ASN A 407 13.07 2.51 18.15
CA ASN A 407 13.75 1.27 17.82
C ASN A 407 13.22 0.07 18.61
N ALA A 408 12.65 0.29 19.79
CA ALA A 408 12.03 -0.76 20.63
C ALA A 408 10.63 -1.16 20.14
N HIS A 409 9.94 -0.31 19.36
CA HIS A 409 8.61 -0.61 18.86
C HIS A 409 8.61 -1.81 17.89
N GLU A 410 7.54 -2.63 17.93
CA GLU A 410 7.42 -3.81 17.05
C GLU A 410 7.26 -3.49 15.56
N PHE A 411 6.72 -2.31 15.23
CA PHE A 411 6.57 -1.83 13.86
C PHE A 411 7.76 -0.97 13.42
N GLY A 412 8.01 -0.96 12.11
CA GLY A 412 9.10 -0.19 11.52
C GLY A 412 8.77 0.24 10.08
N ASN A 413 7.56 0.79 9.85
CA ASN A 413 7.13 1.20 8.51
C ASN A 413 7.72 2.54 8.11
N GLY A 414 7.33 3.62 8.78
CA GLY A 414 7.78 4.98 8.52
C GLY A 414 8.12 5.75 9.79
N VAL A 415 9.00 6.73 9.67
CA VAL A 415 9.40 7.63 10.74
C VAL A 415 9.89 8.95 10.17
N SER A 416 9.71 10.03 10.93
CA SER A 416 10.20 11.36 10.55
C SER A 416 10.97 12.02 11.69
N CYS A 417 11.90 12.91 11.36
CA CYS A 417 12.61 13.76 12.32
C CYS A 417 12.63 15.19 11.79
N PHE A 418 12.12 16.12 12.61
CA PHE A 418 12.14 17.55 12.34
C PHE A 418 13.27 18.19 13.16
N THR A 419 14.25 18.76 12.48
CA THR A 419 15.46 19.37 13.03
C THR A 419 16.11 20.28 12.02
N SER A 420 16.78 21.31 12.50
CA SER A 420 17.68 22.18 11.70
C SER A 420 19.14 21.72 11.76
N ASP A 421 19.48 20.75 12.64
CA ASP A 421 20.84 20.22 12.82
C ASP A 421 21.14 19.08 11.85
N GLY A 422 22.08 19.30 10.93
CA GLY A 422 22.52 18.30 9.96
C GLY A 422 23.19 17.07 10.59
N GLY A 423 23.81 17.23 11.77
CA GLY A 423 24.42 16.12 12.54
C GLY A 423 23.37 15.19 13.10
N VAL A 424 22.31 15.75 13.71
CA VAL A 424 21.14 15.02 14.20
C VAL A 424 20.43 14.30 13.04
N ALA A 425 20.16 15.00 11.94
CA ALA A 425 19.53 14.43 10.75
C ALA A 425 20.30 13.22 10.21
N ARG A 426 21.62 13.33 10.08
CA ARG A 426 22.47 12.24 9.62
C ARG A 426 22.52 11.07 10.61
N ALA A 427 22.65 11.36 11.91
CA ALA A 427 22.66 10.34 12.95
C ALA A 427 21.33 9.58 12.96
N PHE A 428 20.20 10.28 12.87
CA PHE A 428 18.87 9.68 12.80
C PHE A 428 18.74 8.71 11.64
N ALA A 429 19.02 9.15 10.41
CA ALA A 429 18.92 8.32 9.21
C ALA A 429 19.75 7.03 9.28
N ARG A 430 20.84 7.01 10.07
CA ARG A 430 21.73 5.85 10.19
C ARG A 430 21.40 4.92 11.35
N THR A 431 20.77 5.42 12.41
CA THR A 431 20.57 4.66 13.67
C THR A 431 19.16 4.13 13.84
N ILE A 432 18.21 4.72 13.14
CA ILE A 432 16.80 4.31 13.24
C ILE A 432 16.53 2.99 12.51
N LYS A 433 15.79 2.08 13.15
CA LYS A 433 15.46 0.75 12.62
C LYS A 433 14.08 0.72 12.01
N VAL A 434 13.88 1.52 10.97
CA VAL A 434 12.61 1.71 10.26
C VAL A 434 12.89 1.74 8.76
N GLY A 435 11.96 1.24 7.95
CA GLY A 435 12.17 1.06 6.52
C GLY A 435 12.18 2.36 5.71
N MET A 436 11.37 3.35 6.11
CA MET A 436 11.24 4.63 5.40
C MET A 436 11.45 5.79 6.37
N VAL A 437 12.38 6.67 6.04
CA VAL A 437 12.86 7.74 6.94
C VAL A 437 12.72 9.10 6.27
N GLY A 438 12.03 10.03 6.93
CA GLY A 438 11.91 11.44 6.52
C GLY A 438 12.77 12.36 7.39
N ILE A 439 13.44 13.31 6.76
CA ILE A 439 14.08 14.44 7.42
C ILE A 439 13.32 15.69 6.99
N ASN A 440 12.61 16.30 7.93
CA ASN A 440 11.68 17.42 7.66
C ASN A 440 10.60 17.09 6.60
N VAL A 441 10.32 15.82 6.42
CA VAL A 441 9.26 15.28 5.56
C VAL A 441 8.38 14.37 6.44
N PRO A 442 7.11 14.73 6.70
CA PRO A 442 6.28 14.00 7.67
C PRO A 442 5.87 12.60 7.19
N ILE A 443 5.62 12.46 5.90
CA ILE A 443 5.17 11.19 5.27
C ILE A 443 6.17 10.81 4.17
N PRO A 444 7.26 10.09 4.50
CA PRO A 444 8.33 9.78 3.56
C PRO A 444 7.99 8.59 2.64
N VAL A 445 6.90 8.71 1.85
CA VAL A 445 6.56 7.71 0.84
C VAL A 445 7.52 7.84 -0.34
N PRO A 446 8.29 6.79 -0.67
CA PRO A 446 9.27 6.86 -1.75
C PRO A 446 8.62 7.08 -3.12
N MET A 447 9.36 7.70 -4.03
CA MET A 447 8.97 7.81 -5.43
C MET A 447 9.06 6.43 -6.14
N ALA A 448 8.44 6.30 -7.31
CA ALA A 448 8.32 5.06 -8.07
C ALA A 448 9.65 4.31 -8.33
N TRP A 449 10.77 5.01 -8.38
CA TRP A 449 12.13 4.45 -8.58
C TRP A 449 12.76 3.88 -7.32
N HIS A 450 12.20 4.21 -6.14
CA HIS A 450 12.58 3.67 -4.85
C HIS A 450 11.44 2.80 -4.32
N SER A 451 11.75 1.81 -3.51
CA SER A 451 10.74 0.86 -3.04
C SER A 451 10.06 1.30 -1.74
N PHE A 452 8.77 0.99 -1.61
CA PHE A 452 8.00 1.13 -0.39
C PHE A 452 8.06 -0.16 0.41
N GLY A 453 8.52 -0.08 1.67
CA GLY A 453 8.52 -1.25 2.52
C GLY A 453 9.01 -0.93 3.94
N GLY A 454 8.40 -1.63 4.89
CA GLY A 454 8.76 -1.55 6.30
C GLY A 454 9.84 -2.53 6.71
N TRP A 455 10.28 -2.39 7.95
CA TRP A 455 11.08 -3.37 8.67
C TRP A 455 10.24 -4.01 9.78
N LYS A 456 10.79 -4.98 10.48
CA LYS A 456 10.17 -5.67 11.61
C LYS A 456 8.80 -6.24 11.21
N ARG A 457 7.75 -6.09 12.04
CA ARG A 457 6.40 -6.61 11.74
C ARG A 457 5.57 -5.75 10.76
N SER A 458 6.17 -4.71 10.18
CA SER A 458 5.54 -3.96 9.10
C SER A 458 5.78 -4.56 7.70
N LEU A 459 6.64 -5.59 7.58
CA LEU A 459 6.86 -6.35 6.34
C LEU A 459 7.16 -7.81 6.66
N PHE A 460 6.45 -8.73 6.01
CA PHE A 460 6.74 -10.15 5.98
C PHE A 460 7.16 -10.55 4.56
N GLY A 461 8.33 -11.16 4.44
CA GLY A 461 9.07 -11.34 3.20
C GLY A 461 10.15 -10.26 3.04
N ASP A 462 11.03 -10.42 2.04
CA ASP A 462 12.21 -9.54 1.87
C ASP A 462 12.00 -8.44 0.84
N HIS A 463 11.09 -8.64 -0.13
CA HIS A 463 10.87 -7.68 -1.20
C HIS A 463 9.94 -6.55 -0.77
N HIS A 464 10.39 -5.33 -0.96
CA HIS A 464 9.55 -4.14 -0.88
C HIS A 464 8.58 -4.09 -2.07
N ALA A 465 7.58 -3.24 -1.99
CA ALA A 465 6.61 -3.04 -3.06
C ALA A 465 7.26 -2.38 -4.29
N TYR A 466 6.91 -1.78 -5.17
CA TYR A 466 7.39 -1.19 -6.42
C TYR A 466 8.91 -0.91 -6.51
N GLY A 467 9.36 -0.17 -7.53
CA GLY A 467 10.77 0.05 -7.85
C GLY A 467 11.45 -1.21 -8.38
N GLU A 468 12.75 -1.29 -8.26
CA GLU A 468 13.51 -2.49 -8.64
C GLU A 468 13.11 -3.73 -7.85
N GLU A 469 12.76 -3.57 -6.58
CA GLU A 469 12.30 -4.67 -5.73
C GLU A 469 10.99 -5.27 -6.25
N GLY A 470 10.07 -4.44 -6.77
CA GLY A 470 8.85 -4.93 -7.42
C GLY A 470 9.15 -5.73 -8.69
N ILE A 471 10.13 -5.30 -9.52
CA ILE A 471 10.58 -6.07 -10.68
C ILE A 471 11.20 -7.41 -10.25
N ARG A 472 11.99 -7.41 -9.18
CA ARG A 472 12.59 -8.63 -8.60
C ARG A 472 11.52 -9.55 -8.04
N PHE A 473 10.52 -9.01 -7.36
CA PHE A 473 9.42 -9.78 -6.80
C PHE A 473 8.62 -10.53 -7.89
N TYR A 474 8.31 -9.88 -9.00
CA TYR A 474 7.50 -10.46 -10.08
C TYR A 474 8.31 -11.17 -11.17
N SER A 475 9.61 -11.40 -10.96
CA SER A 475 10.45 -12.13 -11.91
C SER A 475 11.41 -13.10 -11.21
N ARG A 476 11.90 -14.08 -11.95
CA ARG A 476 12.97 -14.98 -11.49
C ARG A 476 14.13 -14.97 -12.45
N TYR A 477 15.33 -15.10 -11.91
CA TYR A 477 16.53 -15.24 -12.72
C TYR A 477 16.73 -16.68 -13.20
N LYS A 478 17.21 -16.79 -14.44
CA LYS A 478 17.81 -18.01 -14.97
C LYS A 478 19.21 -17.65 -15.44
N SER A 479 20.24 -18.31 -14.93
CA SER A 479 21.61 -18.19 -15.41
C SER A 479 21.85 -19.19 -16.53
N VAL A 480 22.48 -18.72 -17.61
CA VAL A 480 22.82 -19.51 -18.77
C VAL A 480 24.33 -19.45 -18.97
N MET A 481 24.98 -20.60 -19.03
CA MET A 481 26.38 -20.74 -19.44
C MET A 481 26.40 -21.31 -20.88
N GLN A 482 27.17 -20.68 -21.72
CA GLN A 482 27.25 -21.05 -23.13
C GLN A 482 28.71 -21.16 -23.55
N ARG A 483 29.10 -22.29 -24.13
CA ARG A 483 30.38 -22.48 -24.76
C ARG A 483 30.21 -22.39 -26.29
N TRP A 484 31.01 -21.56 -26.92
CA TRP A 484 31.07 -21.50 -28.35
C TRP A 484 32.01 -22.60 -28.85
N PRO A 485 31.60 -23.47 -29.80
CA PRO A 485 32.38 -24.57 -30.25
C PRO A 485 33.47 -24.12 -31.25
N ASP A 486 34.69 -23.90 -30.73
CA ASP A 486 35.88 -23.73 -31.57
C ASP A 486 36.43 -25.06 -32.05
N SER A 487 36.23 -26.13 -31.31
CA SER A 487 36.37 -27.52 -31.72
C SER A 487 35.64 -28.43 -30.72
N ILE A 488 34.79 -29.28 -31.21
CA ILE A 488 34.06 -30.31 -30.41
C ILE A 488 34.99 -31.44 -29.93
N ALA A 489 36.29 -31.39 -30.24
CA ALA A 489 37.20 -32.51 -30.14
C ALA A 489 38.11 -32.55 -28.90
N LYS A 490 37.80 -31.83 -27.81
CA LYS A 490 38.69 -31.78 -26.61
C LYS A 490 38.49 -32.90 -25.58
N GLY A 491 37.64 -33.89 -25.84
CA GLY A 491 37.39 -34.98 -24.87
C GLY A 491 36.60 -34.50 -23.63
N PRO A 492 36.27 -35.40 -22.69
CA PRO A 492 35.49 -35.06 -21.47
C PRO A 492 36.30 -34.20 -20.49
N GLU A 493 35.72 -33.10 -20.04
CA GLU A 493 36.25 -32.26 -18.95
C GLU A 493 35.62 -32.68 -17.60
N PHE A 494 36.46 -33.13 -16.65
CA PHE A 494 36.05 -33.56 -15.33
C PHE A 494 36.20 -32.50 -14.24
N SER A 495 36.62 -31.28 -14.60
CA SER A 495 36.75 -30.15 -13.70
C SER A 495 35.78 -29.02 -14.08
N MET A 496 35.27 -28.31 -13.08
CA MET A 496 34.44 -27.12 -13.34
C MET A 496 35.27 -26.02 -14.02
N PRO A 497 34.71 -25.26 -14.96
CA PRO A 497 35.39 -24.12 -15.56
C PRO A 497 35.79 -23.10 -14.49
N THR A 498 37.03 -22.68 -14.47
CA THR A 498 37.53 -21.64 -13.55
C THR A 498 38.27 -20.60 -14.37
N ALA A 499 38.24 -19.33 -13.91
CA ALA A 499 39.14 -18.30 -14.40
C ALA A 499 40.58 -18.67 -14.04
N LYS A 500 41.44 -18.84 -15.02
CA LYS A 500 42.88 -18.99 -14.83
C LYS A 500 43.59 -17.64 -14.89
#